data_0b4466b33fb0925ef5415ccd86743364
#
_entry.id   0b4466b33fb0925ef5415ccd86743364
#
_cell.length_a   1.000
_cell.length_b   1.000
_cell.length_c   1.000
_cell.angle_alpha   90.00
_cell.angle_beta   90.00
_cell.angle_gamma   90.00
#
_symmetry.space_group_name_H-M   'P 1'
#
loop_
_entity.id
_entity.type
_entity.pdbx_description
1 polymer ?
#
loop_
_entity_poly.entity_id
_entity_poly.type
_entity_poly.pdbx_seq_one_letter_code
_entity_poly.pdbx_strand_id
1 'polypeptide(L)'
;MVTALVMMKTEPHKIPESAQLIADIEEVDAVYSVTGKWDLVATVKTPDFEDLSEVIPAKIAKVATIYETETMVAFRTYSSQDLEAGFALGE
;
A
#
# COMPACT_ATOMS: atom_id res chain seq x y z
N MET A 1 12.76 4.06 -5.49
CA MET A 1 11.34 3.99 -5.12
C MET A 1 11.12 2.90 -4.10
N VAL A 2 10.47 3.22 -3.03
CA VAL A 2 10.15 2.27 -1.97
C VAL A 2 8.69 1.85 -2.10
N THR A 3 8.41 0.56 -1.99
CA THR A 3 7.05 0.01 -2.08
C THR A 3 6.67 -0.64 -0.76
N ALA A 4 5.47 -0.36 -0.30
CA ALA A 4 4.90 -0.99 0.87
C ALA A 4 3.53 -1.55 0.56
N LEU A 5 3.17 -2.60 1.29
CA LEU A 5 1.84 -3.20 1.25
C LEU A 5 1.23 -2.95 2.63
N VAL A 6 0.08 -2.30 2.65
CA VAL A 6 -0.62 -1.99 3.89
C VAL A 6 -1.91 -2.79 3.94
N MET A 7 -1.96 -3.76 4.84
CA MET A 7 -3.16 -4.55 5.06
C MET A 7 -4.00 -3.83 6.11
N MET A 8 -5.31 -3.80 5.89
CA MET A 8 -6.20 -3.02 6.75
C MET A 8 -7.47 -3.80 7.06
N LYS A 9 -7.94 -3.63 8.30
CA LYS A 9 -9.29 -4.03 8.68
C LYS A 9 -10.14 -2.79 8.85
N THR A 10 -11.33 -2.83 8.30
CA THR A 10 -12.25 -1.70 8.34
C THR A 10 -13.62 -2.15 8.83
N GLU A 11 -14.43 -1.21 9.27
CA GLU A 11 -15.81 -1.49 9.63
C GLU A 11 -16.53 -2.15 8.45
N PRO A 12 -17.25 -3.26 8.67
CA PRO A 12 -17.80 -4.07 7.57
C PRO A 12 -18.67 -3.30 6.58
N HIS A 13 -19.43 -2.33 7.06
CA HIS A 13 -20.34 -1.56 6.21
C HIS A 13 -19.66 -0.37 5.54
N LYS A 14 -18.36 -0.20 5.74
CA LYS A 14 -17.60 0.94 5.23
C LYS A 14 -16.47 0.56 4.31
N ILE A 15 -16.49 -0.67 3.78
CA ILE A 15 -15.39 -1.14 2.92
C ILE A 15 -15.23 -0.26 1.67
N PRO A 16 -16.28 0.00 0.87
CA PRO A 16 -16.11 0.84 -0.32
C PRO A 16 -15.67 2.27 0.02
N GLU A 17 -16.24 2.85 1.05
CA GLU A 17 -15.91 4.22 1.45
C GLU A 17 -14.47 4.31 1.94
N SER A 18 -14.05 3.35 2.76
CA SER A 18 -12.67 3.29 3.26
C SER A 18 -11.68 3.11 2.11
N ALA A 19 -12.00 2.20 1.19
CA ALA A 19 -11.14 1.94 0.04
C ALA A 19 -10.96 3.21 -0.81
N GLN A 20 -12.04 3.97 -1.02
CA GLN A 20 -11.96 5.18 -1.81
C GLN A 20 -11.13 6.26 -1.11
N LEU A 21 -11.32 6.42 0.20
CA LEU A 21 -10.53 7.39 0.96
C LEU A 21 -9.03 7.07 0.89
N ILE A 22 -8.68 5.79 0.99
CA ILE A 22 -7.28 5.37 0.87
C ILE A 22 -6.78 5.57 -0.56
N ALA A 23 -7.58 5.21 -1.56
CA ALA A 23 -7.19 5.33 -2.96
C ALA A 23 -6.95 6.79 -3.38
N ASP A 24 -7.61 7.73 -2.71
CA ASP A 24 -7.45 9.15 -3.01
C ASP A 24 -6.15 9.74 -2.44
N ILE A 25 -5.43 8.99 -1.62
CA ILE A 25 -4.12 9.43 -1.12
C ILE A 25 -3.12 9.37 -2.26
N GLU A 26 -2.38 10.45 -2.47
CA GLU A 26 -1.48 10.59 -3.61
C GLU A 26 -0.47 9.45 -3.72
N GLU A 27 0.12 9.05 -2.61
CA GLU A 27 1.16 8.03 -2.58
C GLU A 27 0.63 6.61 -2.74
N VAL A 28 -0.68 6.42 -2.67
CA VAL A 28 -1.29 5.11 -2.84
C VAL A 28 -1.43 4.81 -4.32
N ASP A 29 -0.85 3.69 -4.73
CA ASP A 29 -0.89 3.24 -6.12
C ASP A 29 -2.21 2.55 -6.45
N ALA A 30 -2.65 1.65 -5.57
CA ALA A 30 -3.90 0.92 -5.75
C ALA A 30 -4.40 0.39 -4.41
N VAL A 31 -5.70 0.14 -4.34
CA VAL A 31 -6.32 -0.48 -3.17
C VAL A 31 -7.15 -1.66 -3.65
N TYR A 32 -6.98 -2.79 -2.99
CA TYR A 32 -7.69 -4.02 -3.31
C TYR A 32 -8.58 -4.41 -2.14
N SER A 33 -9.83 -4.76 -2.44
CA SER A 33 -10.69 -5.45 -1.48
C SER A 33 -10.36 -6.94 -1.59
N VAL A 34 -10.07 -7.57 -0.48
CA VAL A 34 -9.53 -8.94 -0.47
C VAL A 34 -10.33 -9.86 0.43
N THR A 35 -10.18 -11.15 0.18
CA THR A 35 -10.73 -12.18 1.06
C THR A 35 -9.70 -12.56 2.12
N GLY A 36 -10.15 -13.22 3.17
CA GLY A 36 -9.28 -13.71 4.21
C GLY A 36 -9.29 -12.82 5.45
N LYS A 37 -8.15 -12.78 6.13
CA LYS A 37 -8.04 -12.08 7.41
C LYS A 37 -8.20 -10.56 7.28
N TRP A 38 -7.73 -9.99 6.20
CA TRP A 38 -7.75 -8.54 5.97
C TRP A 38 -8.87 -8.16 5.02
N ASP A 39 -9.35 -6.93 5.12
CA ASP A 39 -10.43 -6.42 4.27
C ASP A 39 -9.90 -5.68 3.07
N LEU A 40 -8.84 -4.90 3.26
CA LEU A 40 -8.25 -4.09 2.20
C LEU A 40 -6.73 -4.25 2.21
N VAL A 41 -6.14 -4.17 1.03
CA VAL A 41 -4.69 -4.09 0.87
C VAL A 41 -4.38 -2.94 -0.07
N ALA A 42 -3.55 -2.01 0.40
CA ALA A 42 -3.11 -0.88 -0.42
C ALA A 42 -1.64 -1.06 -0.78
N THR A 43 -1.30 -0.71 -2.01
CA THR A 43 0.09 -0.59 -2.42
C THR A 43 0.48 0.88 -2.36
N VAL A 44 1.57 1.17 -1.65
CA VAL A 44 2.04 2.53 -1.44
C VAL A 44 3.44 2.64 -2.02
N LYS A 45 3.68 3.69 -2.79
CA LYS A 45 4.99 3.94 -3.39
C LYS A 45 5.46 5.33 -3.04
N THR A 46 6.69 5.44 -2.54
CA THR A 46 7.30 6.71 -2.21
C THR A 46 8.73 6.75 -2.72
N PRO A 47 9.30 7.96 -2.92
CA PRO A 47 10.69 8.08 -3.36
C PRO A 47 11.68 7.42 -2.39
N ASP A 48 11.46 7.57 -1.08
CA ASP A 48 12.34 6.99 -0.08
C ASP A 48 11.56 6.49 1.14
N PHE A 49 12.27 5.83 2.04
CA PHE A 49 11.67 5.23 3.23
C PHE A 49 11.14 6.30 4.21
N GLU A 50 11.78 7.44 4.28
CA GLU A 50 11.35 8.51 5.18
C GLU A 50 9.97 9.02 4.80
N ASP A 51 9.72 9.21 3.51
CA ASP A 51 8.39 9.60 3.03
C ASP A 51 7.35 8.54 3.40
N LEU A 52 7.71 7.28 3.28
CA LEU A 52 6.82 6.19 3.63
C LEU A 52 6.43 6.24 5.10
N SER A 53 7.39 6.55 5.98
CA SER A 53 7.16 6.62 7.42
C SER A 53 6.23 7.77 7.80
N GLU A 54 6.08 8.76 6.93
CA GLU A 54 5.13 9.84 7.14
C GLU A 54 3.74 9.50 6.59
N VAL A 55 3.68 8.93 5.40
CA VAL A 55 2.42 8.65 4.70
C VAL A 55 1.54 7.70 5.51
N ILE A 56 2.11 6.62 6.02
CA ILE A 56 1.33 5.59 6.68
C ILE A 56 0.66 6.12 7.96
N PRO A 57 1.39 6.68 8.94
CA PRO A 57 0.72 7.19 10.13
C PRO A 57 -0.07 8.47 9.89
N ALA A 58 0.39 9.35 9.00
CA ALA A 58 -0.22 10.65 8.83
C ALA A 58 -1.46 10.64 7.94
N LYS A 59 -1.54 9.72 6.99
CA LYS A 59 -2.62 9.69 6.02
C LYS A 59 -3.47 8.44 6.12
N ILE A 60 -2.86 7.26 6.12
CA ILE A 60 -3.61 6.00 6.11
C ILE A 60 -4.22 5.72 7.48
N ALA A 61 -3.44 5.79 8.54
CA ALA A 61 -3.92 5.48 9.88
C ALA A 61 -4.98 6.46 10.40
N LYS A 62 -5.11 7.62 9.75
CA LYS A 62 -6.12 8.61 10.14
C LYS A 62 -7.50 8.36 9.58
N VAL A 63 -7.66 7.39 8.69
CA VAL A 63 -8.99 7.06 8.16
C VAL A 63 -9.77 6.39 9.28
N ALA A 64 -10.82 7.07 9.75
CA ALA A 64 -11.52 6.70 10.99
C ALA A 64 -12.16 5.32 10.96
N THR A 65 -12.54 4.83 9.78
CA THR A 65 -13.19 3.53 9.63
C THR A 65 -12.21 2.37 9.66
N ILE A 66 -10.90 2.63 9.63
CA ILE A 66 -9.87 1.61 9.67
C ILE A 66 -9.40 1.48 11.11
N TYR A 67 -9.45 0.27 11.66
CA TYR A 67 -9.12 0.05 13.07
C TYR A 67 -7.91 -0.85 13.29
N GLU A 68 -7.41 -1.51 12.25
CA GLU A 68 -6.19 -2.32 12.37
C GLU A 68 -5.44 -2.27 11.06
N THR A 69 -4.13 -2.12 11.14
CA THR A 69 -3.26 -2.12 9.96
C THR A 69 -2.01 -2.94 10.22
N GLU A 70 -1.48 -3.51 9.15
CA GLU A 70 -0.16 -4.13 9.16
C GLU A 70 0.55 -3.71 7.90
N THR A 71 1.77 -3.23 8.05
CA THR A 71 2.55 -2.73 6.91
C THR A 71 3.73 -3.65 6.64
N MET A 72 3.89 -4.04 5.38
CA MET A 72 5.07 -4.76 4.91
C MET A 72 5.80 -3.87 3.92
N VAL A 73 7.10 -3.66 4.15
CA VAL A 73 7.93 -2.92 3.20
C VAL A 73 8.64 -3.92 2.31
N ALA A 74 8.50 -3.75 1.01
CA ALA A 74 9.14 -4.66 0.05
C ALA A 74 10.63 -4.36 -0.05
N PHE A 75 11.46 -5.39 0.07
CA PHE A 75 12.89 -5.25 -0.18
C PHE A 75 13.18 -5.12 -1.67
N ARG A 76 12.55 -6.00 -2.46
CA ARG A 76 12.79 -6.07 -3.91
C ARG A 76 11.54 -6.52 -4.63
N THR A 77 11.42 -6.09 -5.87
CA THR A 77 10.38 -6.56 -6.76
C THR A 77 11.00 -7.57 -7.73
N TYR A 78 10.33 -8.70 -7.86
CA TYR A 78 10.72 -9.73 -8.84
C TYR A 78 9.56 -9.92 -9.80
N SER A 79 9.83 -9.71 -11.07
CA SER A 79 8.89 -10.00 -12.15
C SER A 79 9.72 -10.25 -13.41
N SER A 80 9.14 -10.94 -14.38
CA SER A 80 9.84 -11.18 -15.65
C SER A 80 10.25 -9.87 -16.31
N GLN A 81 9.35 -8.90 -16.28
CA GLN A 81 9.57 -7.62 -16.92
C GLN A 81 10.65 -6.79 -16.19
N ASP A 82 10.60 -6.78 -14.86
CA ASP A 82 11.57 -6.04 -14.07
C ASP A 82 12.95 -6.66 -14.18
N LEU A 83 13.04 -8.00 -14.22
CA LEU A 83 14.32 -8.69 -14.39
C LEU A 83 14.92 -8.40 -15.76
N GLU A 84 14.12 -8.39 -16.81
CA GLU A 84 14.59 -8.04 -18.15
C GLU A 84 15.08 -6.61 -18.21
N ALA A 85 14.36 -5.67 -17.61
CA ALA A 85 14.78 -4.28 -17.55
C ALA A 85 16.09 -4.13 -16.77
N GLY A 86 16.23 -4.84 -15.66
CA GLY A 86 17.44 -4.83 -14.87
C GLY A 86 18.65 -5.34 -15.65
N PHE A 87 18.49 -6.45 -16.36
CA PHE A 87 19.54 -6.99 -17.19
C PHE A 87 19.88 -6.04 -18.35
N ALA A 88 18.88 -5.47 -18.97
CA ALA A 88 19.08 -4.54 -20.08
C ALA A 88 19.85 -3.30 -19.64
N LEU A 89 19.69 -2.88 -18.39
CA LEU A 89 20.39 -1.74 -17.82
C LEU A 89 21.72 -2.11 -17.17
N GLY A 90 22.08 -3.39 -17.19
CA GLY A 90 23.31 -3.83 -16.61
C GLY A 90 23.32 -3.92 -15.10
N GLU A 91 22.19 -4.01 -14.50
CA GLU A 91 22.04 -4.08 -13.04
C GLU A 91 22.01 -5.50 -12.49
#